data_e071f33434343d6cf7f93a500bae4005
#
_entry.id   e071f33434343d6cf7f93a500bae4005
#
_cell.length_a   1.000
_cell.length_b   1.000
_cell.length_c   1.000
_cell.angle_alpha   90.00
_cell.angle_beta   90.00
_cell.angle_gamma   90.00
#
_symmetry.space_group_name_H-M   'P 1'
#
loop_
_entity.id
_entity.type
_entity.pdbx_description
1 polymer ?
#
loop_
_entity_poly.entity_id
_entity_poly.type
_entity_poly.pdbx_seq_one_letter_code
_entity_poly.pdbx_strand_id
1 'polypeptide(L)'
;MAVIFEKTNLLTDTVMHYCPGCTHGVIHRLVAESLEELGLGDVALGVAPVGCAVFAYKYFNCDMYEAAHGRAPAMATGAKRARPEACVFTYQGDGDLASIGTAEVVHAAHRGEKITTIFVNNAIYGMTGGQMAPTTLVGQKTTTSPYGRSEEWCGQPIRMSELLATIEGSAYIERVALNTTGNIVKAKRAIKKAFEYQMVGLGYTLIEVLSTCPTNWGLSSVEAMSWLEDNMIPYYPLGVFKDKGGK
;
A
#
# COMPACT_ATOMS: atom_id res chain seq x y z
N MET A 1 8.93 27.89 22.55
CA MET A 1 9.14 27.63 21.09
C MET A 1 7.93 26.84 20.62
N ALA A 2 7.33 27.22 19.50
CA ALA A 2 6.26 26.40 18.92
C ALA A 2 6.88 25.11 18.37
N VAL A 3 6.27 23.95 18.69
CA VAL A 3 6.65 22.66 18.09
C VAL A 3 6.26 22.73 16.62
N ILE A 4 7.25 22.63 15.72
CA ILE A 4 7.03 22.67 14.27
C ILE A 4 6.71 21.27 13.76
N PHE A 5 7.23 20.23 14.44
CA PHE A 5 7.05 18.82 14.12
C PHE A 5 7.19 17.97 15.39
N GLU A 6 6.28 17.02 15.53
CA GLU A 6 6.32 15.99 16.56
C GLU A 6 6.08 14.62 15.92
N LYS A 7 6.72 13.58 16.45
CA LYS A 7 6.48 12.21 16.00
C LYS A 7 5.07 11.80 16.43
N THR A 8 4.33 11.18 15.53
CA THR A 8 3.01 10.62 15.86
C THR A 8 3.10 9.54 16.95
N ASN A 9 2.15 9.55 17.89
CA ASN A 9 2.05 8.56 18.96
C ASN A 9 1.63 7.16 18.45
N LEU A 10 1.14 7.07 17.23
CA LEU A 10 0.75 5.81 16.58
C LEU A 10 1.93 5.07 15.89
N LEU A 11 3.15 5.55 16.09
CA LEU A 11 4.38 4.82 15.76
C LEU A 11 5.18 4.52 17.03
N THR A 12 5.61 3.27 17.16
CA THR A 12 6.53 2.84 18.23
C THR A 12 7.94 3.44 18.05
N ASP A 13 8.81 3.25 19.04
CA ASP A 13 10.23 3.62 18.94
C ASP A 13 11.10 2.52 18.33
N THR A 14 10.49 1.45 17.84
CA THR A 14 11.21 0.34 17.21
C THR A 14 11.89 0.82 15.93
N VAL A 15 13.18 0.56 15.80
CA VAL A 15 13.94 0.86 14.60
C VAL A 15 13.42 0.00 13.44
N MET A 16 13.03 0.65 12.35
CA MET A 16 12.51 -0.03 11.18
C MET A 16 13.64 -0.75 10.42
N HIS A 17 13.36 -1.97 9.95
CA HIS A 17 14.33 -2.83 9.25
C HIS A 17 14.47 -2.54 7.75
N TYR A 18 13.70 -1.59 7.22
CA TYR A 18 13.68 -1.30 5.78
C TYR A 18 15.02 -0.82 5.25
N CYS A 19 15.32 -1.18 4.01
CA CYS A 19 16.56 -0.78 3.34
C CYS A 19 16.66 0.74 3.20
N PRO A 20 17.90 1.30 3.17
CA PRO A 20 18.10 2.71 2.88
C PRO A 20 17.44 3.15 1.56
N GLY A 21 16.68 4.24 1.60
CA GLY A 21 15.94 4.76 0.44
C GLY A 21 14.64 4.03 0.09
N CYS A 22 14.29 2.95 0.82
CA CYS A 22 12.97 2.34 0.74
C CYS A 22 11.93 3.26 1.37
N THR A 23 10.77 3.46 0.71
CA THR A 23 9.77 4.41 1.17
C THR A 23 8.75 3.84 2.16
N HIS A 24 8.86 2.57 2.56
CA HIS A 24 7.98 1.97 3.57
C HIS A 24 7.89 2.79 4.86
N GLY A 25 9.03 3.29 5.38
CA GLY A 25 9.04 4.11 6.59
C GLY A 25 8.23 5.40 6.45
N VAL A 26 8.26 6.03 5.28
CA VAL A 26 7.42 7.20 4.98
C VAL A 26 5.95 6.81 4.97
N ILE A 27 5.60 5.69 4.34
CA ILE A 27 4.20 5.21 4.27
C ILE A 27 3.67 4.93 5.68
N HIS A 28 4.44 4.22 6.53
CA HIS A 28 4.05 3.98 7.93
C HIS A 28 3.73 5.28 8.66
N ARG A 29 4.57 6.29 8.49
CA ARG A 29 4.35 7.60 9.08
C ARG A 29 3.06 8.25 8.58
N LEU A 30 2.82 8.25 7.25
CA LEU A 30 1.62 8.85 6.67
C LEU A 30 0.33 8.16 7.15
N VAL A 31 0.35 6.83 7.27
CA VAL A 31 -0.77 6.04 7.81
C VAL A 31 -1.01 6.40 9.28
N ALA A 32 0.03 6.37 10.11
CA ALA A 32 -0.07 6.68 11.53
C ALA A 32 -0.55 8.12 11.78
N GLU A 33 0.03 9.11 11.12
CA GLU A 33 -0.40 10.51 11.20
C GLU A 33 -1.86 10.69 10.76
N SER A 34 -2.29 9.96 9.70
CA SER A 34 -3.68 10.05 9.22
C SER A 34 -4.67 9.49 10.24
N LEU A 35 -4.33 8.37 10.88
CA LEU A 35 -5.15 7.77 11.96
C LEU A 35 -5.22 8.70 13.18
N GLU A 36 -4.09 9.28 13.59
CA GLU A 36 -4.02 10.21 14.72
C GLU A 36 -4.82 11.48 14.46
N GLU A 37 -4.66 12.12 13.31
CA GLU A 37 -5.40 13.32 12.92
C GLU A 37 -6.92 13.12 12.82
N LEU A 38 -7.36 11.89 12.55
CA LEU A 38 -8.78 11.51 12.52
C LEU A 38 -9.31 11.06 13.88
N GLY A 39 -8.46 10.98 14.91
CA GLY A 39 -8.83 10.50 16.23
C GLY A 39 -9.19 9.01 16.25
N LEU A 40 -8.61 8.22 15.35
CA LEU A 40 -8.93 6.79 15.18
C LEU A 40 -7.97 5.85 15.89
N GLY A 41 -6.97 6.35 16.63
CA GLY A 41 -5.92 5.54 17.25
C GLY A 41 -6.46 4.40 18.12
N ASP A 42 -7.43 4.68 18.99
CA ASP A 42 -7.99 3.71 19.94
C ASP A 42 -8.89 2.63 19.27
N VAL A 43 -9.32 2.85 18.06
CA VAL A 43 -10.16 1.92 17.29
C VAL A 43 -9.47 1.40 16.02
N ALA A 44 -8.20 1.78 15.80
CA ALA A 44 -7.43 1.32 14.67
C ALA A 44 -7.02 -0.15 14.83
N LEU A 45 -7.21 -0.93 13.78
CA LEU A 45 -6.82 -2.32 13.70
C LEU A 45 -6.15 -2.59 12.35
N GLY A 46 -4.85 -2.83 12.39
CA GLY A 46 -4.07 -3.14 11.20
C GLY A 46 -3.92 -4.64 10.98
N VAL A 47 -3.76 -5.04 9.72
CA VAL A 47 -3.43 -6.41 9.35
C VAL A 47 -2.12 -6.38 8.58
N ALA A 48 -1.07 -6.92 9.19
CA ALA A 48 0.24 -7.08 8.58
C ALA A 48 0.22 -8.22 7.56
N PRO A 49 0.93 -8.08 6.43
CA PRO A 49 1.01 -9.06 5.37
C PRO A 49 2.22 -9.99 5.55
N VAL A 50 2.54 -10.74 4.50
CA VAL A 50 3.85 -11.36 4.35
C VAL A 50 4.66 -10.62 3.29
N GLY A 51 5.95 -10.43 3.53
CA GLY A 51 6.88 -9.66 2.72
C GLY A 51 7.60 -8.59 3.54
N CYS A 52 8.13 -7.54 2.90
CA CYS A 52 8.88 -6.48 3.61
C CYS A 52 8.10 -5.84 4.76
N ALA A 53 6.78 -5.79 4.67
CA ALA A 53 5.92 -5.20 5.69
C ALA A 53 5.47 -6.17 6.79
N VAL A 54 6.01 -7.40 6.85
CA VAL A 54 5.61 -8.42 7.84
C VAL A 54 5.73 -7.92 9.28
N PHE A 55 6.74 -7.09 9.58
CA PHE A 55 6.94 -6.53 10.93
C PHE A 55 6.17 -5.22 11.18
N ALA A 56 5.18 -4.89 10.37
CA ALA A 56 4.36 -3.68 10.56
C ALA A 56 3.75 -3.63 11.98
N TYR A 57 3.41 -4.79 12.56
CA TYR A 57 2.91 -4.92 13.94
C TYR A 57 3.91 -4.46 15.03
N LYS A 58 5.20 -4.34 14.71
CA LYS A 58 6.22 -3.78 15.63
C LYS A 58 6.31 -2.26 15.53
N TYR A 59 5.84 -1.67 14.44
CA TYR A 59 6.03 -0.26 14.13
C TYR A 59 4.80 0.58 14.40
N PHE A 60 3.59 0.05 14.14
CA PHE A 60 2.35 0.72 14.51
C PHE A 60 2.03 0.52 15.98
N ASN A 61 1.64 1.60 16.65
CA ASN A 61 1.16 1.58 18.04
C ASN A 61 -0.37 1.54 18.07
N CYS A 62 -0.94 0.50 17.49
CA CYS A 62 -2.38 0.17 17.52
C CYS A 62 -2.54 -1.36 17.50
N ASP A 63 -3.76 -1.84 17.60
CA ASP A 63 -4.03 -3.28 17.50
C ASP A 63 -3.62 -3.80 16.12
N MET A 64 -2.89 -4.92 16.08
CA MET A 64 -2.40 -5.52 14.84
C MET A 64 -2.64 -7.02 14.81
N TYR A 65 -3.09 -7.52 13.66
CA TYR A 65 -3.03 -8.94 13.30
C TYR A 65 -1.92 -9.20 12.30
N GLU A 66 -1.44 -10.44 12.25
CA GLU A 66 -0.58 -10.95 11.19
C GLU A 66 -1.34 -11.99 10.38
N ALA A 67 -1.43 -11.80 9.07
CA ALA A 67 -2.11 -12.72 8.17
C ALA A 67 -1.13 -13.60 7.41
N ALA A 68 -1.55 -14.81 7.04
CA ALA A 68 -0.84 -15.60 6.05
C ALA A 68 -0.75 -14.85 4.71
N HIS A 69 0.27 -15.17 3.91
CA HIS A 69 0.57 -14.48 2.64
C HIS A 69 -0.67 -14.38 1.72
N GLY A 70 -0.99 -13.17 1.33
CA GLY A 70 -2.15 -12.84 0.50
C GLY A 70 -3.50 -12.84 1.22
N ARG A 71 -3.56 -13.17 2.52
CA ARG A 71 -4.84 -13.35 3.25
C ARG A 71 -5.26 -12.14 4.08
N ALA A 72 -4.48 -11.04 4.04
CA ALA A 72 -4.78 -9.86 4.82
C ALA A 72 -6.20 -9.28 4.57
N PRO A 73 -6.73 -9.18 3.33
CA PRO A 73 -8.09 -8.69 3.11
C PRO A 73 -9.18 -9.62 3.67
N ALA A 74 -8.94 -10.94 3.69
CA ALA A 74 -9.87 -11.89 4.28
C ALA A 74 -9.92 -11.76 5.79
N MET A 75 -8.75 -11.66 6.45
CA MET A 75 -8.65 -11.43 7.88
C MET A 75 -9.26 -10.07 8.28
N ALA A 76 -8.95 -9.01 7.55
CA ALA A 76 -9.52 -7.67 7.75
C ALA A 76 -11.05 -7.68 7.61
N THR A 77 -11.60 -8.42 6.65
CA THR A 77 -13.05 -8.64 6.51
C THR A 77 -13.64 -9.24 7.77
N GLY A 78 -13.04 -10.31 8.31
CA GLY A 78 -13.49 -10.95 9.54
C GLY A 78 -13.41 -10.00 10.73
N ALA A 79 -12.29 -9.31 10.90
CA ALA A 79 -12.08 -8.33 11.97
C ALA A 79 -13.10 -7.19 11.93
N LYS A 80 -13.34 -6.62 10.73
CA LYS A 80 -14.33 -5.53 10.55
C LYS A 80 -15.77 -5.97 10.84
N ARG A 81 -16.11 -7.20 10.49
CA ARG A 81 -17.45 -7.75 10.77
C ARG A 81 -17.64 -8.06 12.25
N ALA A 82 -16.57 -8.49 12.94
CA ALA A 82 -16.60 -8.74 14.39
C ALA A 82 -16.59 -7.43 15.20
N ARG A 83 -15.94 -6.38 14.68
CA ARG A 83 -15.85 -5.05 15.31
C ARG A 83 -16.22 -3.96 14.29
N PRO A 84 -17.50 -3.74 14.05
CA PRO A 84 -17.97 -2.79 13.03
C PRO A 84 -17.51 -1.35 13.23
N GLU A 85 -17.24 -0.95 14.49
CA GLU A 85 -16.74 0.38 14.86
C GLU A 85 -15.25 0.58 14.54
N ALA A 86 -14.47 -0.52 14.40
CA ALA A 86 -13.02 -0.43 14.21
C ALA A 86 -12.66 0.19 12.85
N CYS A 87 -11.60 0.98 12.83
CA CYS A 87 -10.91 1.40 11.61
C CYS A 87 -9.94 0.30 11.19
N VAL A 88 -10.37 -0.57 10.28
CA VAL A 88 -9.59 -1.74 9.87
C VAL A 88 -8.83 -1.45 8.60
N PHE A 89 -7.51 -1.67 8.61
CA PHE A 89 -6.68 -1.50 7.41
C PHE A 89 -5.76 -2.68 7.17
N THR A 90 -5.45 -2.95 5.91
CA THR A 90 -4.37 -3.86 5.51
C THR A 90 -3.20 -3.05 4.98
N TYR A 91 -1.98 -3.57 5.17
CA TYR A 91 -0.77 -2.96 4.65
C TYR A 91 0.00 -4.01 3.85
N GLN A 92 -0.06 -3.97 2.52
CA GLN A 92 0.35 -5.08 1.66
C GLN A 92 1.31 -4.64 0.55
N GLY A 93 2.35 -5.43 0.29
CA GLY A 93 3.19 -5.28 -0.90
C GLY A 93 2.52 -5.88 -2.16
N ASP A 94 3.12 -5.62 -3.31
CA ASP A 94 2.62 -6.07 -4.61
C ASP A 94 2.68 -7.60 -4.78
N GLY A 95 3.74 -8.23 -4.29
CA GLY A 95 3.82 -9.69 -4.26
C GLY A 95 2.78 -10.35 -3.35
N ASP A 96 2.34 -9.65 -2.30
CA ASP A 96 1.29 -10.14 -1.41
C ASP A 96 -0.10 -9.90 -2.00
N LEU A 97 -0.42 -8.67 -2.41
CA LEU A 97 -1.75 -8.29 -2.87
C LEU A 97 -2.03 -8.71 -4.30
N ALA A 98 -1.12 -8.39 -5.23
CA ALA A 98 -1.34 -8.54 -6.67
C ALA A 98 -0.91 -9.93 -7.21
N SER A 99 -0.41 -10.80 -6.35
CA SER A 99 -0.07 -12.19 -6.67
C SER A 99 -0.99 -13.15 -5.92
N ILE A 100 -0.51 -13.69 -4.79
CA ILE A 100 -1.23 -14.72 -4.03
C ILE A 100 -2.54 -14.21 -3.40
N GLY A 101 -2.66 -12.90 -3.15
CA GLY A 101 -3.82 -12.25 -2.54
C GLY A 101 -4.82 -11.65 -3.51
N THR A 102 -4.66 -11.85 -4.82
CA THR A 102 -5.53 -11.21 -5.83
C THR A 102 -7.00 -11.57 -5.64
N ALA A 103 -7.33 -12.82 -5.36
CA ALA A 103 -8.71 -13.25 -5.14
C ALA A 103 -9.31 -12.58 -3.89
N GLU A 104 -8.55 -12.52 -2.80
CA GLU A 104 -9.00 -11.95 -1.53
C GLU A 104 -9.33 -10.46 -1.64
N VAL A 105 -8.48 -9.69 -2.31
CA VAL A 105 -8.70 -8.26 -2.50
C VAL A 105 -9.86 -7.99 -3.45
N VAL A 106 -9.98 -8.75 -4.53
CA VAL A 106 -11.11 -8.65 -5.48
C VAL A 106 -12.44 -8.96 -4.77
N HIS A 107 -12.49 -10.03 -3.96
CA HIS A 107 -13.68 -10.38 -3.21
C HIS A 107 -14.01 -9.39 -2.09
N ALA A 108 -13.02 -8.82 -1.40
CA ALA A 108 -13.26 -7.76 -0.43
C ALA A 108 -13.85 -6.51 -1.10
N ALA A 109 -13.30 -6.09 -2.23
CA ALA A 109 -13.82 -4.98 -3.02
C ALA A 109 -15.22 -5.28 -3.56
N HIS A 110 -15.45 -6.50 -4.09
CA HIS A 110 -16.75 -6.90 -4.62
C HIS A 110 -17.87 -6.82 -3.56
N ARG A 111 -17.61 -7.28 -2.34
CA ARG A 111 -18.58 -7.18 -1.25
C ARG A 111 -18.71 -5.77 -0.66
N GLY A 112 -17.89 -4.82 -1.08
CA GLY A 112 -17.86 -3.48 -0.51
C GLY A 112 -17.50 -3.48 0.97
N GLU A 113 -16.56 -4.36 1.37
CA GLU A 113 -16.11 -4.44 2.76
C GLU A 113 -15.56 -3.07 3.20
N LYS A 114 -15.96 -2.65 4.39
CA LYS A 114 -15.57 -1.33 4.91
C LYS A 114 -14.18 -1.41 5.55
N ILE A 115 -13.18 -1.67 4.71
CA ILE A 115 -11.77 -1.75 5.05
C ILE A 115 -10.95 -0.87 4.11
N THR A 116 -9.79 -0.41 4.58
CA THR A 116 -8.83 0.35 3.78
C THR A 116 -7.61 -0.50 3.48
N THR A 117 -7.24 -0.63 2.23
CA THR A 117 -6.01 -1.30 1.82
C THR A 117 -4.95 -0.28 1.46
N ILE A 118 -3.82 -0.30 2.16
CA ILE A 118 -2.60 0.41 1.80
C ILE A 118 -1.75 -0.56 0.98
N PHE A 119 -1.70 -0.33 -0.31
CA PHE A 119 -1.04 -1.18 -1.27
C PHE A 119 0.30 -0.57 -1.72
N VAL A 120 1.40 -1.19 -1.35
CA VAL A 120 2.76 -0.75 -1.69
C VAL A 120 3.22 -1.45 -2.94
N ASN A 121 3.28 -0.73 -4.05
CA ASN A 121 3.75 -1.24 -5.34
C ASN A 121 5.19 -0.75 -5.59
N ASN A 122 6.15 -1.66 -5.51
CA ASN A 122 7.55 -1.41 -5.83
C ASN A 122 8.06 -2.26 -7.01
N ALA A 123 7.14 -2.86 -7.77
CA ALA A 123 7.40 -3.62 -8.99
C ALA A 123 8.36 -4.82 -8.83
N ILE A 124 8.47 -5.40 -7.60
CA ILE A 124 9.38 -6.52 -7.34
C ILE A 124 9.07 -7.21 -6.00
N TYR A 125 9.35 -8.53 -5.88
CA TYR A 125 9.38 -9.18 -4.58
C TYR A 125 10.61 -8.75 -3.78
N GLY A 126 10.44 -7.77 -2.88
CA GLY A 126 11.57 -7.16 -2.17
C GLY A 126 12.23 -8.09 -1.15
N MET A 127 11.44 -8.72 -0.28
CA MET A 127 11.96 -9.46 0.88
C MET A 127 12.74 -10.72 0.51
N THR A 128 12.35 -11.41 -0.54
CA THR A 128 12.91 -12.71 -0.92
C THR A 128 14.10 -12.61 -1.88
N GLY A 129 14.54 -11.41 -2.22
CA GLY A 129 15.75 -11.20 -3.02
C GLY A 129 15.49 -10.80 -4.47
N GLY A 130 14.39 -10.10 -4.74
CA GLY A 130 14.19 -9.39 -6.01
C GLY A 130 13.66 -10.25 -7.16
N GLN A 131 12.74 -11.16 -6.90
CA GLN A 131 12.04 -11.92 -7.96
C GLN A 131 11.03 -11.03 -8.68
N MET A 132 10.67 -11.43 -9.89
CA MET A 132 9.64 -10.76 -10.68
C MET A 132 8.27 -10.89 -10.01
N ALA A 133 7.63 -9.75 -9.75
CA ALA A 133 6.26 -9.65 -9.26
C ALA A 133 5.27 -9.48 -10.42
N PRO A 134 3.96 -9.67 -10.21
CA PRO A 134 2.95 -9.37 -11.24
C PRO A 134 2.99 -7.92 -11.73
N THR A 135 3.48 -7.01 -10.90
CA THR A 135 3.62 -5.57 -11.15
C THR A 135 4.94 -5.15 -11.81
N THR A 136 5.91 -6.06 -11.92
CA THR A 136 7.22 -5.78 -12.55
C THR A 136 7.03 -5.29 -13.99
N LEU A 137 7.68 -4.19 -14.35
CA LEU A 137 7.54 -3.58 -15.69
C LEU A 137 8.15 -4.46 -16.78
N VAL A 138 7.61 -4.37 -18.00
CA VAL A 138 8.22 -5.00 -19.18
C VAL A 138 9.64 -4.47 -19.37
N GLY A 139 10.60 -5.37 -19.59
CA GLY A 139 12.02 -5.04 -19.68
C GLY A 139 12.74 -4.85 -18.34
N GLN A 140 12.03 -4.74 -17.22
CA GLN A 140 12.67 -4.62 -15.89
C GLN A 140 13.37 -5.94 -15.54
N LYS A 141 14.65 -5.83 -15.19
CA LYS A 141 15.47 -6.97 -14.75
C LYS A 141 15.18 -7.31 -13.30
N THR A 142 15.10 -8.61 -13.02
CA THR A 142 14.91 -9.16 -11.67
C THR A 142 15.73 -10.45 -11.54
N THR A 143 15.83 -11.02 -10.35
CA THR A 143 16.56 -12.29 -10.15
C THR A 143 15.95 -13.45 -10.92
N THR A 144 14.65 -13.42 -11.21
CA THR A 144 13.95 -14.47 -12.01
C THR A 144 13.70 -14.04 -13.47
N SER A 145 14.02 -12.79 -13.82
CA SER A 145 13.99 -12.28 -15.20
C SER A 145 15.29 -11.49 -15.50
N PRO A 146 16.45 -12.16 -15.59
CA PRO A 146 17.75 -11.48 -15.69
C PRO A 146 17.94 -10.71 -17.00
N TYR A 147 17.19 -11.08 -18.05
CA TYR A 147 17.19 -10.37 -19.34
C TYR A 147 16.08 -9.32 -19.45
N GLY A 148 15.30 -9.13 -18.38
CA GLY A 148 14.10 -8.29 -18.35
C GLY A 148 12.82 -9.11 -18.48
N ARG A 149 11.69 -8.58 -17.92
CA ARG A 149 10.36 -9.18 -18.08
C ARG A 149 9.98 -9.18 -19.55
N SER A 150 9.65 -10.35 -20.09
CA SER A 150 9.11 -10.50 -21.45
C SER A 150 7.58 -10.42 -21.43
N GLU A 151 7.02 -9.57 -22.29
CA GLU A 151 5.57 -9.51 -22.48
C GLU A 151 5.00 -10.81 -23.04
N GLU A 152 5.72 -11.43 -23.97
CA GLU A 152 5.31 -12.69 -24.61
C GLU A 152 5.12 -13.83 -23.62
N TRP A 153 6.03 -13.95 -22.62
CA TRP A 153 6.02 -15.06 -21.66
C TRP A 153 5.29 -14.75 -20.37
N CYS A 154 5.31 -13.49 -19.93
CA CYS A 154 4.83 -13.08 -18.61
C CYS A 154 3.63 -12.13 -18.68
N GLY A 155 3.20 -11.75 -19.87
CA GLY A 155 2.14 -10.77 -20.07
C GLY A 155 2.50 -9.37 -19.54
N GLN A 156 1.55 -8.46 -19.66
CA GLN A 156 1.66 -7.09 -19.16
C GLN A 156 1.59 -7.05 -17.62
N PRO A 157 2.27 -6.07 -16.98
CA PRO A 157 2.12 -5.86 -15.54
C PRO A 157 0.68 -5.57 -15.15
N ILE A 158 0.22 -6.15 -14.05
CA ILE A 158 -1.16 -5.98 -13.58
C ILE A 158 -1.38 -4.57 -13.03
N ARG A 159 -2.50 -3.95 -13.37
CA ARG A 159 -2.92 -2.63 -12.90
C ARG A 159 -4.06 -2.77 -11.90
N MET A 160 -3.69 -2.92 -10.61
CA MET A 160 -4.65 -3.23 -9.55
C MET A 160 -5.64 -2.09 -9.29
N SER A 161 -5.21 -0.84 -9.34
CA SER A 161 -6.12 0.30 -9.15
C SER A 161 -7.20 0.35 -10.22
N GLU A 162 -6.82 0.17 -11.49
CA GLU A 162 -7.78 0.14 -12.61
C GLU A 162 -8.73 -1.05 -12.49
N LEU A 163 -8.21 -2.25 -12.17
CA LEU A 163 -9.02 -3.45 -11.97
C LEU A 163 -10.06 -3.25 -10.86
N LEU A 164 -9.63 -2.80 -9.69
CA LEU A 164 -10.51 -2.64 -8.53
C LEU A 164 -11.49 -1.46 -8.68
N ALA A 165 -11.16 -0.46 -9.49
CA ALA A 165 -12.05 0.65 -9.78
C ALA A 165 -13.29 0.23 -10.58
N THR A 166 -13.22 -0.85 -11.37
CA THR A 166 -14.39 -1.40 -12.10
C THR A 166 -15.41 -2.06 -11.19
N ILE A 167 -15.02 -2.41 -9.97
CA ILE A 167 -15.86 -3.16 -9.03
C ILE A 167 -16.79 -2.20 -8.28
N GLU A 168 -18.10 -2.46 -8.31
CA GLU A 168 -19.11 -1.57 -7.70
C GLU A 168 -18.92 -1.40 -6.18
N GLY A 169 -18.46 -2.40 -5.46
CA GLY A 169 -18.22 -2.33 -4.02
C GLY A 169 -17.07 -1.40 -3.61
N SER A 170 -16.17 -1.04 -4.55
CA SER A 170 -15.10 -0.07 -4.30
C SER A 170 -15.68 1.34 -4.17
N ALA A 171 -15.29 2.05 -3.10
CA ALA A 171 -15.74 3.42 -2.82
C ALA A 171 -14.68 4.47 -3.18
N TYR A 172 -13.41 4.17 -2.92
CA TYR A 172 -12.32 5.08 -3.25
C TYR A 172 -11.06 4.31 -3.66
N ILE A 173 -10.54 4.61 -4.83
CA ILE A 173 -9.31 4.03 -5.37
C ILE A 173 -8.44 5.16 -5.89
N GLU A 174 -7.25 5.32 -5.34
CA GLU A 174 -6.28 6.31 -5.80
C GLU A 174 -4.87 5.72 -5.84
N ARG A 175 -4.10 6.11 -6.85
CA ARG A 175 -2.67 5.82 -6.96
C ARG A 175 -1.86 7.08 -6.71
N VAL A 176 -0.89 6.98 -5.80
CA VAL A 176 0.00 8.05 -5.37
C VAL A 176 1.46 7.62 -5.43
N ALA A 177 2.38 8.55 -5.30
CA ALA A 177 3.82 8.28 -5.22
C ALA A 177 4.46 9.09 -4.09
N LEU A 178 5.73 8.78 -3.77
CA LEU A 178 6.48 9.43 -2.68
C LEU A 178 7.81 10.05 -3.16
N ASN A 179 7.98 10.20 -4.46
CA ASN A 179 9.21 10.69 -5.08
C ASN A 179 9.47 12.19 -4.90
N THR A 180 8.44 12.97 -4.55
CA THR A 180 8.55 14.40 -4.29
C THR A 180 7.77 14.80 -3.04
N THR A 181 8.16 15.94 -2.42
CA THR A 181 7.44 16.51 -1.27
C THR A 181 5.94 16.75 -1.58
N GLY A 182 5.65 17.25 -2.78
CA GLY A 182 4.27 17.47 -3.22
C GLY A 182 3.46 16.18 -3.32
N ASN A 183 4.08 15.09 -3.80
CA ASN A 183 3.44 13.78 -3.88
C ASN A 183 3.27 13.15 -2.49
N ILE A 184 4.21 13.34 -1.56
CA ILE A 184 4.04 12.91 -0.15
C ILE A 184 2.81 13.57 0.49
N VAL A 185 2.61 14.88 0.28
CA VAL A 185 1.42 15.59 0.79
C VAL A 185 0.13 15.06 0.16
N LYS A 186 0.14 14.75 -1.15
CA LYS A 186 -1.00 14.13 -1.83
C LYS A 186 -1.28 12.74 -1.29
N ALA A 187 -0.24 11.92 -1.08
CA ALA A 187 -0.38 10.58 -0.51
C ALA A 187 -1.03 10.61 0.88
N LYS A 188 -0.61 11.54 1.76
CA LYS A 188 -1.24 11.71 3.07
C LYS A 188 -2.73 12.04 2.96
N ARG A 189 -3.11 12.97 2.07
CA ARG A 189 -4.52 13.31 1.84
C ARG A 189 -5.34 12.12 1.35
N ALA A 190 -4.79 11.34 0.41
CA ALA A 190 -5.43 10.15 -0.13
C ALA A 190 -5.69 9.11 0.97
N ILE A 191 -4.67 8.81 1.79
CA ILE A 191 -4.78 7.87 2.91
C ILE A 191 -5.84 8.34 3.92
N LYS A 192 -5.80 9.60 4.31
CA LYS A 192 -6.79 10.19 5.22
C LYS A 192 -8.21 10.07 4.68
N LYS A 193 -8.42 10.45 3.41
CA LYS A 193 -9.72 10.33 2.73
C LYS A 193 -10.21 8.88 2.65
N ALA A 194 -9.32 7.92 2.42
CA ALA A 194 -9.68 6.50 2.41
C ALA A 194 -10.21 6.04 3.77
N PHE A 195 -9.59 6.45 4.87
CA PHE A 195 -10.08 6.16 6.23
C PHE A 195 -11.42 6.85 6.51
N GLU A 196 -11.58 8.11 6.14
CA GLU A 196 -12.85 8.83 6.27
C GLU A 196 -13.99 8.08 5.56
N TYR A 197 -13.78 7.63 4.32
CA TYR A 197 -14.76 6.88 3.54
C TYR A 197 -15.08 5.51 4.16
N GLN A 198 -14.08 4.83 4.70
CA GLN A 198 -14.28 3.60 5.45
C GLN A 198 -15.19 3.84 6.67
N MET A 199 -14.90 4.88 7.46
CA MET A 199 -15.61 5.14 8.72
C MET A 199 -17.06 5.58 8.50
N VAL A 200 -17.35 6.29 7.41
CA VAL A 200 -18.74 6.59 7.04
C VAL A 200 -19.44 5.47 6.26
N GLY A 201 -18.74 4.34 6.05
CA GLY A 201 -19.34 3.12 5.53
C GLY A 201 -19.63 3.12 4.01
N LEU A 202 -18.92 3.92 3.21
CA LEU A 202 -19.14 4.01 1.76
C LEU A 202 -18.75 2.74 0.99
N GLY A 203 -17.86 1.92 1.53
CA GLY A 203 -17.40 0.66 0.92
C GLY A 203 -15.90 0.45 1.01
N TYR A 204 -15.36 -0.39 0.12
CA TYR A 204 -13.95 -0.72 0.06
C TYR A 204 -13.10 0.45 -0.45
N THR A 205 -11.96 0.69 0.20
CA THR A 205 -11.01 1.73 -0.23
C THR A 205 -9.60 1.17 -0.42
N LEU A 206 -8.88 1.67 -1.42
CA LEU A 206 -7.49 1.29 -1.69
C LEU A 206 -6.66 2.51 -2.09
N ILE A 207 -5.50 2.63 -1.44
CA ILE A 207 -4.47 3.57 -1.84
C ILE A 207 -3.25 2.78 -2.32
N GLU A 208 -3.01 2.79 -3.64
CA GLU A 208 -1.80 2.25 -4.24
C GLU A 208 -0.69 3.30 -4.15
N VAL A 209 0.38 2.95 -3.44
CA VAL A 209 1.55 3.82 -3.26
C VAL A 209 2.71 3.26 -4.07
N LEU A 210 3.09 3.96 -5.14
CA LEU A 210 4.32 3.64 -5.87
C LEU A 210 5.52 3.91 -4.97
N SER A 211 6.31 2.88 -4.75
CA SER A 211 7.40 2.83 -3.77
C SER A 211 8.70 2.41 -4.43
N THR A 212 9.82 2.79 -3.84
CA THR A 212 11.14 2.40 -4.29
C THR A 212 11.62 1.10 -3.64
N CYS A 213 12.40 0.31 -4.37
CA CYS A 213 13.16 -0.82 -3.85
C CYS A 213 14.64 -0.75 -4.30
N PRO A 214 15.43 0.23 -3.76
CA PRO A 214 16.78 0.49 -4.26
C PRO A 214 17.67 -0.74 -4.26
N THR A 215 17.65 -1.53 -3.19
CA THR A 215 18.48 -2.73 -3.02
C THR A 215 18.25 -3.74 -4.15
N ASN A 216 17.00 -4.09 -4.46
CA ASN A 216 16.71 -5.09 -5.49
C ASN A 216 16.67 -4.50 -6.91
N TRP A 217 16.55 -3.18 -7.05
CA TRP A 217 16.72 -2.51 -8.34
C TRP A 217 18.19 -2.28 -8.69
N GLY A 218 19.12 -2.44 -7.70
CA GLY A 218 20.55 -2.18 -7.87
C GLY A 218 20.87 -0.70 -8.05
N LEU A 219 20.08 0.19 -7.44
CA LEU A 219 20.17 1.63 -7.56
C LEU A 219 20.48 2.28 -6.20
N SER A 220 21.11 3.45 -6.22
CA SER A 220 21.14 4.31 -5.03
C SER A 220 19.76 4.85 -4.68
N SER A 221 19.59 5.35 -3.47
CA SER A 221 18.30 5.92 -3.01
C SER A 221 17.80 7.06 -3.92
N VAL A 222 18.70 7.89 -4.43
CA VAL A 222 18.37 9.02 -5.31
C VAL A 222 17.99 8.52 -6.71
N GLU A 223 18.81 7.63 -7.28
CA GLU A 223 18.51 7.03 -8.60
C GLU A 223 17.19 6.26 -8.60
N ALA A 224 16.85 5.59 -7.50
CA ALA A 224 15.59 4.88 -7.37
C ALA A 224 14.37 5.83 -7.41
N MET A 225 14.47 7.06 -6.88
CA MET A 225 13.41 8.06 -7.00
C MET A 225 13.22 8.52 -8.45
N SER A 226 14.32 8.77 -9.17
CA SER A 226 14.28 9.13 -10.59
C SER A 226 13.75 7.96 -11.42
N TRP A 227 14.19 6.74 -11.14
CA TRP A 227 13.71 5.55 -11.86
C TRP A 227 12.19 5.34 -11.67
N LEU A 228 11.68 5.56 -10.46
CA LEU A 228 10.24 5.52 -10.20
C LEU A 228 9.50 6.55 -11.05
N GLU A 229 10.02 7.78 -11.12
CA GLU A 229 9.44 8.87 -11.92
C GLU A 229 9.46 8.56 -13.42
N ASP A 230 10.60 8.10 -13.93
CA ASP A 230 10.83 7.91 -15.36
C ASP A 230 10.22 6.63 -15.91
N ASN A 231 10.04 5.58 -15.08
CA ASN A 231 9.60 4.26 -15.53
C ASN A 231 8.26 3.82 -14.91
N MET A 232 8.07 3.96 -13.59
CA MET A 232 6.84 3.47 -12.96
C MET A 232 5.66 4.40 -13.20
N ILE A 233 5.81 5.70 -13.02
CA ILE A 233 4.70 6.67 -13.19
C ILE A 233 4.13 6.66 -14.60
N PRO A 234 4.92 6.58 -15.69
CA PRO A 234 4.37 6.47 -17.05
C PRO A 234 3.51 5.23 -17.28
N TYR A 235 3.87 4.10 -16.68
CA TYR A 235 3.08 2.86 -16.77
C TYR A 235 1.92 2.83 -15.79
N TYR A 236 2.14 3.30 -14.56
CA TYR A 236 1.18 3.41 -13.47
C TYR A 236 0.81 4.88 -13.21
N PRO A 237 -0.02 5.52 -14.04
CA PRO A 237 -0.33 6.94 -13.89
C PRO A 237 -0.95 7.23 -12.54
N LEU A 238 -0.53 8.34 -11.92
CA LEU A 238 -1.07 8.79 -10.63
C LEU A 238 -2.46 9.40 -10.81
N GLY A 239 -3.30 9.26 -9.81
CA GLY A 239 -4.62 9.89 -9.79
C GLY A 239 -5.71 9.05 -9.13
N VAL A 240 -6.90 9.60 -9.14
CA VAL A 240 -8.11 8.97 -8.61
C VAL A 240 -8.79 8.16 -9.72
N PHE A 241 -8.98 6.86 -9.48
CA PHE A 241 -9.65 5.94 -10.40
C PHE A 241 -11.12 5.73 -10.04
N LYS A 242 -11.47 5.87 -8.77
CA LYS A 242 -12.85 5.82 -8.28
C LYS A 242 -13.02 6.71 -7.06
N ASP A 243 -14.14 7.43 -7.01
CA ASP A 243 -14.51 8.30 -5.88
C ASP A 243 -16.02 8.41 -5.79
N LYS A 244 -16.65 7.62 -4.89
CA LYS A 244 -18.12 7.64 -4.66
C LYS A 244 -18.58 8.81 -3.81
N GLY A 245 -17.70 9.44 -3.05
CA GLY A 245 -18.01 10.58 -2.18
C GLY A 245 -17.74 11.93 -2.84
N GLY A 246 -17.03 11.95 -3.97
CA GLY A 246 -16.82 13.15 -4.79
C GLY A 246 -18.06 13.41 -5.66
N LYS A 247 -18.91 14.35 -5.25
CA LYS A 247 -19.92 14.99 -6.11
C LYS A 247 -19.35 16.24 -6.73
#